data_eb5dd6144d73add34514e5534fa5dc63
#
_entry.id   eb5dd6144d73add34514e5534fa5dc63
#
_cell.length_a   1.000
_cell.length_b   1.000
_cell.length_c   1.000
_cell.angle_alpha   90.00
_cell.angle_beta   90.00
_cell.angle_gamma   90.00
#
_symmetry.space_group_name_H-M   'P 1'
#
loop_
_entity.id
_entity.type
_entity.pdbx_description
1 polymer ?
#
loop_
_entity_poly.entity_id
_entity_poly.type
_entity_poly.pdbx_seq_one_letter_code
_entity_poly.pdbx_strand_id
1 'polypeptide(L)'
;MPAASVLDLIGRTPLVEVTRLDTGLCRLFLKLESQNPSGSIKDRPARAMIEAAEADGRLKEGGTVVEATAGNTGVGLALVASRKGYRTVLVVPDKMSREKILHARELGAEVILTRSDVGKGHPDYYQDLALAFTEKTPGAFYANQFENPANPASHQATTAPEIFEDMGWDVDAIVVGVGSGGTLTGIGRYMAKASPKTEMVLADPAGSILAPLVETGIMGEAGSWAVEGIGEDFVPPNCDLSLVKKAYSISDAESFAASRDLLRKEGILAGSSSGTLLAAALRYCRGESEPKRVVTLVCDSGAKYLSKVFNDAYMAQEGWLGRERTGTVRDVVINRFDEGSEIFVAPNETVASAFARMRAADVSQLPVIENDRAVGLVEESDLLDALVRAGPDIGQVFKTPVGEVMAGKLETISADAPVSELLPLFERGLVPLVMDGSKFLGLVTRIDLINHFRIGAR
;
A
#
# COMPACT_ATOMS: atom_id res chain seq x y z
N MET A 1 31.85 0.00 15.22
CA MET A 1 31.56 1.11 16.14
C MET A 1 30.08 1.41 16.07
N PRO A 2 29.41 1.89 17.14
CA PRO A 2 28.01 2.29 17.04
C PRO A 2 27.84 3.45 16.06
N ALA A 3 26.71 3.50 15.34
CA ALA A 3 26.35 4.63 14.48
C ALA A 3 26.15 5.91 15.32
N ALA A 4 26.63 7.04 14.85
CA ALA A 4 26.49 8.32 15.56
C ALA A 4 25.07 8.89 15.41
N SER A 5 24.38 8.55 14.32
CA SER A 5 23.02 8.99 14.01
C SER A 5 22.23 7.88 13.33
N VAL A 6 20.90 7.91 13.46
CA VAL A 6 20.01 7.06 12.67
C VAL A 6 20.19 7.29 11.16
N LEU A 7 20.62 8.47 10.73
CA LEU A 7 20.90 8.77 9.33
C LEU A 7 22.09 7.96 8.77
N ASP A 8 23.01 7.50 9.63
CA ASP A 8 24.14 6.66 9.23
C ASP A 8 23.72 5.22 8.88
N LEU A 9 22.48 4.85 9.24
CA LEU A 9 21.90 3.56 8.90
C LEU A 9 21.20 3.56 7.53
N ILE A 10 21.12 4.71 6.86
CA ILE A 10 20.55 4.79 5.51
C ILE A 10 21.52 4.16 4.52
N GLY A 11 21.03 3.19 3.78
CA GLY A 11 21.85 2.41 2.83
C GLY A 11 22.45 1.16 3.45
N ARG A 12 23.35 0.50 2.71
CA ARG A 12 23.98 -0.79 3.05
C ARG A 12 22.95 -1.85 3.48
N THR A 13 21.80 -1.82 2.80
CA THR A 13 20.69 -2.74 3.07
C THR A 13 21.08 -4.16 2.66
N PRO A 14 20.56 -5.20 3.34
CA PRO A 14 20.87 -6.59 3.02
C PRO A 14 20.44 -7.00 1.61
N LEU A 15 21.16 -7.95 1.04
CA LEU A 15 20.77 -8.70 -0.16
C LEU A 15 20.47 -10.15 0.24
N VAL A 16 19.31 -10.68 -0.16
CA VAL A 16 18.84 -12.02 0.22
C VAL A 16 18.44 -12.81 -1.03
N GLU A 17 18.84 -14.08 -1.13
CA GLU A 17 18.44 -14.98 -2.21
C GLU A 17 17.04 -15.54 -1.97
N VAL A 18 16.22 -15.57 -3.01
CA VAL A 18 14.89 -16.24 -3.04
C VAL A 18 15.11 -17.75 -3.17
N THR A 19 14.52 -18.53 -2.27
CA THR A 19 14.80 -19.96 -2.19
C THR A 19 13.56 -20.86 -2.27
N ARG A 20 12.36 -20.30 -2.08
CA ARG A 20 11.11 -21.08 -2.04
C ARG A 20 10.09 -20.67 -3.12
N LEU A 21 10.35 -19.61 -3.85
CA LEU A 21 9.59 -19.24 -5.02
C LEU A 21 10.23 -19.87 -6.26
N ASP A 22 9.39 -20.25 -7.24
CA ASP A 22 9.87 -20.79 -8.51
C ASP A 22 10.51 -19.69 -9.37
N THR A 23 11.83 -19.74 -9.51
CA THR A 23 12.64 -18.82 -10.30
C THR A 23 13.14 -19.44 -11.62
N GLY A 24 12.63 -20.61 -12.01
CA GLY A 24 13.14 -21.35 -13.18
C GLY A 24 14.63 -21.68 -13.02
N LEU A 25 15.42 -21.36 -14.02
CA LEU A 25 16.89 -21.58 -14.01
C LEU A 25 17.67 -20.46 -13.33
N CYS A 26 17.03 -19.31 -13.05
CA CYS A 26 17.70 -18.15 -12.48
C CYS A 26 17.92 -18.25 -10.97
N ARG A 27 18.92 -17.53 -10.48
CA ARG A 27 19.05 -17.16 -9.07
C ARG A 27 18.53 -15.74 -8.90
N LEU A 28 17.46 -15.57 -8.11
CA LEU A 28 16.84 -14.29 -7.85
C LEU A 28 17.21 -13.76 -6.47
N PHE A 29 17.64 -12.52 -6.40
CA PHE A 29 18.05 -11.85 -5.17
C PHE A 29 17.21 -10.60 -4.91
N LEU A 30 16.95 -10.29 -3.64
CA LEU A 30 16.15 -9.18 -3.16
C LEU A 30 17.03 -8.21 -2.37
N LYS A 31 17.19 -6.98 -2.85
CA LYS A 31 17.81 -5.89 -2.08
C LYS A 31 16.75 -5.30 -1.13
N LEU A 32 16.92 -5.49 0.17
CA LEU A 32 15.92 -5.19 1.18
C LEU A 32 15.92 -3.70 1.57
N GLU A 33 15.48 -2.84 0.67
CA GLU A 33 15.39 -1.40 0.91
C GLU A 33 14.36 -1.02 1.99
N SER A 34 13.46 -1.95 2.35
CA SER A 34 12.58 -1.87 3.52
C SER A 34 13.34 -1.81 4.86
N GLN A 35 14.64 -2.13 4.87
CA GLN A 35 15.48 -2.08 6.07
C GLN A 35 16.13 -0.71 6.31
N ASN A 36 15.92 0.27 5.42
CA ASN A 36 16.27 1.66 5.75
C ASN A 36 15.45 2.15 6.96
N PRO A 37 15.95 3.15 7.72
CA PRO A 37 15.35 3.59 8.98
C PRO A 37 13.87 3.96 8.93
N SER A 38 13.39 4.62 7.85
CA SER A 38 11.96 4.89 7.69
C SER A 38 11.18 3.72 7.10
N GLY A 39 11.84 2.63 6.80
CA GLY A 39 11.24 1.44 6.19
C GLY A 39 11.05 1.56 4.68
N SER A 40 11.88 2.33 3.95
CA SER A 40 11.80 2.40 2.49
C SER A 40 13.07 2.90 1.81
N ILE A 41 13.17 2.61 0.51
CA ILE A 41 14.22 3.09 -0.40
C ILE A 41 14.30 4.63 -0.45
N LYS A 42 13.23 5.34 -0.07
CA LYS A 42 13.14 6.79 -0.20
C LYS A 42 14.00 7.56 0.82
N ASP A 43 14.52 6.90 1.84
CA ASP A 43 15.49 7.51 2.77
C ASP A 43 16.75 7.98 2.03
N ARG A 44 17.18 7.23 1.02
CA ARG A 44 18.37 7.55 0.22
C ARG A 44 18.21 8.88 -0.55
N PRO A 45 17.20 9.04 -1.44
CA PRO A 45 17.00 10.31 -2.13
C PRO A 45 16.61 11.45 -1.19
N ALA A 46 15.85 11.18 -0.11
CA ALA A 46 15.52 12.21 0.87
C ALA A 46 16.78 12.83 1.49
N ARG A 47 17.71 11.99 1.93
CA ARG A 47 19.01 12.45 2.46
C ARG A 47 19.79 13.23 1.39
N ALA A 48 19.92 12.70 0.18
CA ALA A 48 20.69 13.32 -0.87
C ALA A 48 20.11 14.67 -1.32
N MET A 49 18.80 14.80 -1.43
CA MET A 49 18.15 16.04 -1.82
C MET A 49 18.33 17.14 -0.77
N ILE A 50 18.22 16.81 0.51
CA ILE A 50 18.46 17.74 1.62
C ILE A 50 19.93 18.16 1.66
N GLU A 51 20.88 17.20 1.62
CA GLU A 51 22.32 17.47 1.65
C GLU A 51 22.78 18.29 0.44
N ALA A 52 22.22 18.06 -0.76
CA ALA A 52 22.50 18.86 -1.94
C ALA A 52 21.98 20.31 -1.77
N ALA A 53 20.79 20.49 -1.20
CA ALA A 53 20.23 21.82 -0.96
C ALA A 53 20.96 22.61 0.12
N GLU A 54 21.53 21.94 1.11
CA GLU A 54 22.44 22.53 2.10
C GLU A 54 23.73 23.01 1.44
N ALA A 55 24.34 22.13 0.62
CA ALA A 55 25.63 22.42 -0.02
C ALA A 55 25.56 23.60 -1.00
N ASP A 56 24.45 23.77 -1.73
CA ASP A 56 24.27 24.87 -2.69
C ASP A 56 23.53 26.10 -2.11
N GLY A 57 23.17 26.07 -0.81
CA GLY A 57 22.60 27.19 -0.06
C GLY A 57 21.11 27.42 -0.30
N ARG A 58 20.39 26.52 -1.02
CA ARG A 58 18.93 26.58 -1.16
C ARG A 58 18.19 26.28 0.14
N LEU A 59 18.77 25.44 1.01
CA LEU A 59 18.25 25.15 2.33
C LEU A 59 19.25 25.64 3.40
N LYS A 60 18.79 26.55 4.25
CA LYS A 60 19.59 27.12 5.34
C LYS A 60 19.13 26.56 6.68
N GLU A 61 19.98 26.66 7.71
CA GLU A 61 19.67 26.25 9.07
C GLU A 61 18.32 26.80 9.54
N GLY A 62 17.48 25.92 10.13
CA GLY A 62 16.11 26.25 10.56
C GLY A 62 15.11 26.44 9.42
N GLY A 63 15.50 26.21 8.17
CA GLY A 63 14.63 26.30 6.99
C GLY A 63 13.52 25.26 6.98
N THR A 64 12.67 25.34 5.96
CA THR A 64 11.52 24.45 5.79
C THR A 64 11.68 23.59 4.53
N VAL A 65 11.62 22.27 4.68
CA VAL A 65 11.56 21.30 3.56
C VAL A 65 10.10 21.10 3.18
N VAL A 66 9.78 21.31 1.91
CA VAL A 66 8.42 21.13 1.36
C VAL A 66 8.45 20.03 0.32
N GLU A 67 7.45 19.16 0.29
CA GLU A 67 7.28 18.15 -0.76
C GLU A 67 5.81 17.87 -1.04
N ALA A 68 5.51 17.67 -2.32
CA ALA A 68 4.25 17.14 -2.79
C ALA A 68 4.36 15.63 -2.91
N THR A 69 3.86 14.89 -1.92
CA THR A 69 4.03 13.44 -1.92
C THR A 69 2.95 12.70 -1.17
N ALA A 70 2.58 11.61 -1.77
CA ALA A 70 1.60 10.68 -1.24
C ALA A 70 2.20 9.57 -0.37
N GLY A 71 3.51 9.51 -0.18
CA GLY A 71 4.06 8.26 0.32
C GLY A 71 5.41 8.33 1.05
N ASN A 72 6.23 7.34 0.75
CA ASN A 72 7.50 7.10 1.42
C ASN A 72 8.50 8.25 1.32
N THR A 73 8.45 9.06 0.26
CA THR A 73 9.34 10.23 0.11
C THR A 73 9.09 11.25 1.23
N GLY A 74 7.81 11.49 1.57
CA GLY A 74 7.47 12.38 2.67
C GLY A 74 7.97 11.87 4.01
N VAL A 75 7.85 10.56 4.26
CA VAL A 75 8.37 9.93 5.50
C VAL A 75 9.90 10.03 5.56
N GLY A 76 10.59 9.74 4.45
CA GLY A 76 12.06 9.87 4.37
C GLY A 76 12.53 11.32 4.58
N LEU A 77 11.86 12.30 3.94
CA LEU A 77 12.17 13.72 4.15
C LEU A 77 11.91 14.17 5.58
N ALA A 78 10.79 13.74 6.17
CA ALA A 78 10.48 14.04 7.58
C ALA A 78 11.55 13.47 8.53
N LEU A 79 12.00 12.22 8.29
CA LEU A 79 13.06 11.60 9.07
C LEU A 79 14.37 12.41 8.99
N VAL A 80 14.83 12.72 7.77
CA VAL A 80 16.11 13.44 7.58
C VAL A 80 16.02 14.86 8.12
N ALA A 81 14.94 15.57 7.77
CA ALA A 81 14.72 16.94 8.19
C ALA A 81 14.65 17.09 9.73
N SER A 82 13.87 16.21 10.39
CA SER A 82 13.77 16.24 11.86
C SER A 82 15.12 16.03 12.55
N ARG A 83 15.97 15.15 12.00
CA ARG A 83 17.32 14.88 12.55
C ARG A 83 18.32 16.01 12.29
N LYS A 84 18.08 16.82 11.26
CA LYS A 84 18.92 17.98 10.90
C LYS A 84 18.36 19.32 11.41
N GLY A 85 17.22 19.33 12.11
CA GLY A 85 16.61 20.51 12.70
C GLY A 85 15.81 21.39 11.72
N TYR A 86 15.33 20.82 10.61
CA TYR A 86 14.46 21.48 9.66
C TYR A 86 12.98 21.24 9.94
N ARG A 87 12.13 22.19 9.61
CA ARG A 87 10.68 21.97 9.51
C ARG A 87 10.37 21.18 8.24
N THR A 88 9.31 20.41 8.30
CA THR A 88 8.82 19.65 7.13
C THR A 88 7.35 19.95 6.90
N VAL A 89 6.99 20.29 5.66
CA VAL A 89 5.61 20.47 5.21
C VAL A 89 5.36 19.54 4.03
N LEU A 90 4.37 18.66 4.17
CA LEU A 90 3.98 17.68 3.15
C LEU A 90 2.58 17.99 2.63
N VAL A 91 2.44 18.16 1.33
CA VAL A 91 1.14 18.30 0.66
C VAL A 91 0.74 16.93 0.13
N VAL A 92 -0.36 16.37 0.65
CA VAL A 92 -0.74 14.97 0.48
C VAL A 92 -2.18 14.86 -0.04
N PRO A 93 -2.41 14.16 -1.16
CA PRO A 93 -3.78 13.87 -1.62
C PRO A 93 -4.54 12.98 -0.62
N ASP A 94 -5.84 13.23 -0.46
CA ASP A 94 -6.71 12.60 0.56
C ASP A 94 -6.92 11.08 0.39
N LYS A 95 -6.63 10.51 -0.79
CA LYS A 95 -6.72 9.06 -1.07
C LYS A 95 -5.57 8.22 -0.51
N MET A 96 -4.58 8.84 0.14
CA MET A 96 -3.32 8.20 0.52
C MET A 96 -3.41 7.36 1.79
N SER A 97 -2.41 6.46 1.96
CA SER A 97 -2.28 5.58 3.11
C SER A 97 -2.21 6.37 4.43
N ARG A 98 -3.15 6.06 5.32
CA ARG A 98 -3.23 6.66 6.67
C ARG A 98 -1.96 6.40 7.48
N GLU A 99 -1.39 5.22 7.35
CA GLU A 99 -0.18 4.79 8.06
C GLU A 99 1.03 5.67 7.71
N LYS A 100 1.19 6.01 6.42
CA LYS A 100 2.28 6.90 5.96
C LYS A 100 2.10 8.33 6.46
N ILE A 101 0.85 8.82 6.45
CA ILE A 101 0.51 10.16 6.97
C ILE A 101 0.81 10.25 8.48
N LEU A 102 0.37 9.26 9.26
CA LEU A 102 0.62 9.20 10.69
C LEU A 102 2.13 9.12 10.97
N HIS A 103 2.86 8.25 10.25
CA HIS A 103 4.31 8.12 10.43
C HIS A 103 5.03 9.46 10.17
N ALA A 104 4.68 10.18 9.10
CA ALA A 104 5.28 11.49 8.82
C ALA A 104 4.94 12.53 9.91
N ARG A 105 3.71 12.56 10.42
CA ARG A 105 3.30 13.44 11.50
C ARG A 105 4.05 13.17 12.81
N GLU A 106 4.23 11.90 13.16
CA GLU A 106 4.99 11.52 14.37
C GLU A 106 6.48 11.85 14.26
N LEU A 107 7.02 11.96 13.03
CA LEU A 107 8.35 12.50 12.77
C LEU A 107 8.40 14.05 12.81
N GLY A 108 7.28 14.71 13.10
CA GLY A 108 7.18 16.16 13.24
C GLY A 108 6.81 16.90 11.94
N ALA A 109 6.39 16.20 10.90
CA ALA A 109 5.95 16.86 9.66
C ALA A 109 4.55 17.47 9.82
N GLU A 110 4.38 18.70 9.35
CA GLU A 110 3.08 19.29 9.07
C GLU A 110 2.52 18.68 7.77
N VAL A 111 1.29 18.17 7.82
CA VAL A 111 0.64 17.53 6.66
C VAL A 111 -0.59 18.32 6.26
N ILE A 112 -0.55 18.87 5.05
CA ILE A 112 -1.66 19.55 4.39
C ILE A 112 -2.35 18.55 3.47
N LEU A 113 -3.58 18.17 3.82
CA LEU A 113 -4.40 17.32 2.97
C LEU A 113 -5.03 18.14 1.84
N THR A 114 -5.02 17.59 0.63
CA THR A 114 -5.63 18.19 -0.53
C THR A 114 -6.46 17.18 -1.33
N ARG A 115 -7.23 17.67 -2.29
CA ARG A 115 -8.11 16.87 -3.13
C ARG A 115 -7.31 15.97 -4.07
N SER A 116 -7.76 14.72 -4.23
CA SER A 116 -7.22 13.76 -5.21
C SER A 116 -8.00 13.67 -6.52
N ASP A 117 -9.13 14.39 -6.62
CA ASP A 117 -10.02 14.40 -7.79
C ASP A 117 -9.74 15.58 -8.75
N VAL A 118 -8.62 16.29 -8.55
CA VAL A 118 -8.19 17.44 -9.39
C VAL A 118 -6.84 17.16 -10.04
N GLY A 119 -6.65 17.70 -11.25
CA GLY A 119 -5.42 17.55 -12.05
C GLY A 119 -4.53 18.78 -12.03
N LYS A 120 -3.38 18.69 -12.70
CA LYS A 120 -2.39 19.75 -12.83
C LYS A 120 -3.02 21.04 -13.38
N GLY A 121 -2.67 22.17 -12.76
CA GLY A 121 -3.22 23.50 -13.06
C GLY A 121 -4.39 23.91 -12.17
N HIS A 122 -4.94 22.99 -11.36
CA HIS A 122 -5.93 23.34 -10.35
C HIS A 122 -5.21 23.81 -9.07
N PRO A 123 -5.68 24.87 -8.37
CA PRO A 123 -5.01 25.40 -7.16
C PRO A 123 -4.82 24.37 -6.04
N ASP A 124 -5.72 23.38 -5.96
CA ASP A 124 -5.66 22.29 -4.97
C ASP A 124 -4.92 21.07 -5.52
N TYR A 125 -4.33 21.12 -6.70
CA TYR A 125 -3.48 20.03 -7.16
C TYR A 125 -2.21 19.97 -6.30
N TYR A 126 -1.90 18.80 -5.77
CA TYR A 126 -0.91 18.64 -4.70
C TYR A 126 0.47 19.23 -5.01
N GLN A 127 0.95 19.13 -6.27
CA GLN A 127 2.24 19.71 -6.68
C GLN A 127 2.17 21.22 -6.80
N ASP A 128 1.09 21.76 -7.39
CA ASP A 128 0.91 23.20 -7.55
C ASP A 128 0.74 23.89 -6.19
N LEU A 129 0.03 23.24 -5.26
CA LEU A 129 -0.14 23.73 -3.90
C LEU A 129 1.19 23.72 -3.12
N ALA A 130 2.02 22.69 -3.26
CA ALA A 130 3.33 22.62 -2.62
C ALA A 130 4.29 23.69 -3.15
N LEU A 131 4.27 23.93 -4.46
CA LEU A 131 5.05 25.00 -5.08
C LEU A 131 4.60 26.36 -4.56
N ALA A 132 3.30 26.65 -4.61
CA ALA A 132 2.73 27.91 -4.11
C ALA A 132 3.01 28.15 -2.62
N PHE A 133 3.00 27.08 -1.80
CA PHE A 133 3.37 27.15 -0.38
C PHE A 133 4.85 27.50 -0.23
N THR A 134 5.72 26.90 -1.02
CA THR A 134 7.17 27.15 -0.99
C THR A 134 7.48 28.61 -1.35
N GLU A 135 6.87 29.13 -2.41
CA GLU A 135 7.06 30.53 -2.86
C GLU A 135 6.62 31.56 -1.82
N LYS A 136 5.59 31.26 -1.04
CA LYS A 136 5.07 32.16 0.01
C LYS A 136 5.80 32.01 1.36
N THR A 137 6.65 31.00 1.52
CA THR A 137 7.31 30.70 2.79
C THR A 137 8.82 31.06 2.71
N PRO A 138 9.27 32.12 3.38
CA PRO A 138 10.70 32.50 3.38
C PRO A 138 11.58 31.33 3.91
N GLY A 139 12.64 31.02 3.17
CA GLY A 139 13.58 29.94 3.53
C GLY A 139 13.04 28.53 3.32
N ALA A 140 11.91 28.37 2.60
CA ALA A 140 11.44 27.07 2.19
C ALA A 140 12.19 26.54 0.97
N PHE A 141 12.42 25.24 0.97
CA PHE A 141 13.01 24.46 -0.10
C PHE A 141 12.03 23.38 -0.57
N TYR A 142 11.60 23.46 -1.82
CA TYR A 142 10.80 22.40 -2.47
C TYR A 142 11.73 21.29 -2.93
N ALA A 143 11.62 20.11 -2.33
CA ALA A 143 12.50 18.97 -2.64
C ALA A 143 12.28 18.45 -4.06
N ASN A 144 11.03 18.46 -4.57
CA ASN A 144 10.63 18.12 -5.94
C ASN A 144 11.28 16.84 -6.45
N GLN A 145 10.92 15.70 -5.87
CA GLN A 145 11.52 14.40 -6.17
C GLN A 145 11.50 14.01 -7.64
N PHE A 146 10.55 14.54 -8.42
CA PHE A 146 10.38 14.18 -9.83
C PHE A 146 11.42 14.87 -10.75
N GLU A 147 11.95 16.01 -10.34
CA GLU A 147 12.89 16.81 -11.15
C GLU A 147 14.27 16.96 -10.49
N ASN A 148 14.37 16.77 -9.17
CA ASN A 148 15.62 16.98 -8.44
C ASN A 148 16.69 15.95 -8.83
N PRO A 149 17.82 16.39 -9.43
CA PRO A 149 18.88 15.48 -9.89
C PRO A 149 19.60 14.74 -8.77
N ALA A 150 19.51 15.20 -7.52
CA ALA A 150 20.06 14.49 -6.38
C ALA A 150 19.34 13.15 -6.12
N ASN A 151 18.09 13.00 -6.58
CA ASN A 151 17.36 11.75 -6.48
C ASN A 151 18.04 10.62 -7.28
N PRO A 152 18.18 10.64 -8.62
CA PRO A 152 18.91 9.61 -9.34
C PRO A 152 20.39 9.53 -8.95
N ALA A 153 21.03 10.65 -8.61
CA ALA A 153 22.43 10.65 -8.17
C ALA A 153 22.62 9.82 -6.88
N SER A 154 21.66 9.86 -5.95
CA SER A 154 21.71 9.06 -4.72
C SER A 154 21.79 7.55 -5.00
N HIS A 155 20.99 7.04 -5.93
CA HIS A 155 20.97 5.64 -6.31
C HIS A 155 22.21 5.23 -7.12
N GLN A 156 22.72 6.15 -7.97
CA GLN A 156 23.96 5.94 -8.71
C GLN A 156 25.15 5.85 -7.77
N ALA A 157 25.17 6.63 -6.68
CA ALA A 157 26.29 6.68 -5.75
C ALA A 157 26.24 5.61 -4.64
N THR A 158 25.05 5.06 -4.34
CA THR A 158 24.88 4.15 -3.20
C THR A 158 24.23 2.84 -3.59
N THR A 159 22.96 2.82 -4.02
CA THR A 159 22.18 1.60 -4.27
C THR A 159 22.83 0.69 -5.32
N ALA A 160 23.27 1.28 -6.43
CA ALA A 160 23.85 0.51 -7.54
C ALA A 160 25.19 -0.12 -7.18
N PRO A 161 26.18 0.63 -6.61
CA PRO A 161 27.43 0.02 -6.15
C PRO A 161 27.21 -1.07 -5.11
N GLU A 162 26.33 -0.85 -4.13
CA GLU A 162 26.00 -1.86 -3.11
C GLU A 162 25.48 -3.15 -3.74
N ILE A 163 24.50 -3.06 -4.66
CA ILE A 163 23.99 -4.25 -5.38
C ILE A 163 25.12 -4.97 -6.10
N PHE A 164 25.95 -4.24 -6.84
CA PHE A 164 27.01 -4.84 -7.67
C PHE A 164 28.11 -5.49 -6.82
N GLU A 165 28.47 -4.87 -5.69
CA GLU A 165 29.41 -5.43 -4.71
C GLU A 165 28.82 -6.68 -4.03
N ASP A 166 27.60 -6.61 -3.51
CA ASP A 166 26.90 -7.73 -2.85
C ASP A 166 26.74 -8.94 -3.79
N MET A 167 26.61 -8.69 -5.11
CA MET A 167 26.54 -9.72 -6.14
C MET A 167 27.92 -10.23 -6.58
N GLY A 168 29.00 -9.77 -5.98
CA GLY A 168 30.37 -10.16 -6.34
C GLY A 168 30.76 -9.70 -7.75
N TRP A 169 30.30 -8.52 -8.15
CA TRP A 169 30.57 -7.87 -9.44
C TRP A 169 30.04 -8.62 -10.66
N ASP A 170 29.03 -9.46 -10.45
CA ASP A 170 28.41 -10.26 -11.51
C ASP A 170 26.89 -10.31 -11.35
N VAL A 171 26.17 -9.58 -12.20
CA VAL A 171 24.70 -9.49 -12.25
C VAL A 171 24.25 -9.40 -13.70
N ASP A 172 23.28 -10.22 -14.09
CA ASP A 172 22.80 -10.30 -15.48
C ASP A 172 21.61 -9.37 -15.72
N ALA A 173 20.72 -9.22 -14.73
CA ALA A 173 19.56 -8.32 -14.86
C ALA A 173 19.17 -7.68 -13.51
N ILE A 174 18.68 -6.45 -13.57
CA ILE A 174 18.13 -5.74 -12.41
C ILE A 174 16.72 -5.28 -12.77
N VAL A 175 15.73 -5.77 -12.01
CA VAL A 175 14.31 -5.44 -12.18
C VAL A 175 13.94 -4.32 -11.22
N VAL A 176 13.44 -3.20 -11.75
CA VAL A 176 13.07 -2.01 -10.98
C VAL A 176 11.75 -1.43 -11.44
N GLY A 177 11.05 -0.73 -10.56
CA GLY A 177 9.84 0.04 -10.90
C GLY A 177 10.15 1.54 -10.98
N VAL A 178 9.24 2.29 -11.59
CA VAL A 178 9.32 3.74 -11.75
C VAL A 178 8.14 4.41 -11.06
N GLY A 179 8.44 5.26 -10.06
CA GLY A 179 7.62 6.36 -9.63
C GLY A 179 8.31 7.65 -10.08
N SER A 180 9.18 8.28 -9.27
CA SER A 180 9.92 9.48 -9.68
C SER A 180 11.06 9.23 -10.69
N GLY A 181 11.36 7.98 -11.06
CA GLY A 181 12.41 7.62 -12.01
C GLY A 181 13.83 7.52 -11.44
N GLY A 182 14.06 8.04 -10.24
CA GLY A 182 15.41 8.13 -9.68
C GLY A 182 16.12 6.78 -9.51
N THR A 183 15.42 5.75 -9.06
CA THR A 183 15.98 4.41 -8.83
C THR A 183 16.44 3.77 -10.15
N LEU A 184 15.56 3.73 -11.15
CA LEU A 184 15.87 3.18 -12.47
C LEU A 184 17.05 3.90 -13.10
N THR A 185 16.99 5.21 -13.16
CA THR A 185 18.02 6.05 -13.81
C THR A 185 19.36 5.97 -13.08
N GLY A 186 19.35 6.04 -11.74
CA GLY A 186 20.57 5.96 -10.96
C GLY A 186 21.28 4.62 -11.10
N ILE A 187 20.54 3.52 -10.94
CA ILE A 187 21.09 2.16 -11.10
C ILE A 187 21.54 1.94 -12.55
N GLY A 188 20.69 2.28 -13.52
CA GLY A 188 21.00 2.07 -14.93
C GLY A 188 22.24 2.85 -15.40
N ARG A 189 22.39 4.12 -15.00
CA ARG A 189 23.58 4.93 -15.30
C ARG A 189 24.87 4.35 -14.71
N TYR A 190 24.79 3.77 -13.52
CA TYR A 190 25.94 3.09 -12.92
C TYR A 190 26.27 1.81 -13.68
N MET A 191 25.28 0.96 -13.94
CA MET A 191 25.47 -0.33 -14.62
C MET A 191 25.92 -0.15 -16.06
N ALA A 192 25.44 0.86 -16.78
CA ALA A 192 25.90 1.18 -18.13
C ALA A 192 27.43 1.42 -18.22
N LYS A 193 28.05 1.85 -17.12
CA LYS A 193 29.51 2.05 -17.02
C LYS A 193 30.25 0.86 -16.42
N ALA A 194 29.72 0.31 -15.33
CA ALA A 194 30.37 -0.72 -14.53
C ALA A 194 30.19 -2.13 -15.10
N SER A 195 29.02 -2.42 -15.68
CA SER A 195 28.65 -3.71 -16.27
C SER A 195 27.66 -3.53 -17.42
N PRO A 196 28.11 -3.10 -18.61
CA PRO A 196 27.23 -2.82 -19.76
C PRO A 196 26.41 -4.02 -20.23
N LYS A 197 26.77 -5.25 -19.81
CA LYS A 197 26.01 -6.47 -20.07
C LYS A 197 24.76 -6.60 -19.21
N THR A 198 24.68 -5.91 -18.07
CA THR A 198 23.56 -5.98 -17.14
C THR A 198 22.31 -5.38 -17.74
N GLU A 199 21.26 -6.17 -17.85
CA GLU A 199 19.97 -5.72 -18.38
C GLU A 199 19.19 -4.97 -17.32
N MET A 200 18.73 -3.74 -17.64
CA MET A 200 17.73 -3.04 -16.84
C MET A 200 16.33 -3.45 -17.30
N VAL A 201 15.53 -3.94 -16.39
CA VAL A 201 14.17 -4.42 -16.65
C VAL A 201 13.17 -3.56 -15.88
N LEU A 202 12.16 -3.05 -16.57
CA LEU A 202 11.09 -2.26 -15.95
C LEU A 202 9.94 -3.18 -15.51
N ALA A 203 9.59 -3.07 -14.23
CA ALA A 203 8.34 -3.59 -13.68
C ALA A 203 7.35 -2.44 -13.51
N ASP A 204 6.22 -2.49 -14.17
CA ASP A 204 5.25 -1.40 -14.25
C ASP A 204 3.83 -1.91 -13.95
N PRO A 205 3.00 -1.22 -13.15
CA PRO A 205 1.62 -1.65 -12.94
C PRO A 205 0.81 -1.51 -14.22
N ALA A 206 -0.10 -2.45 -14.46
CA ALA A 206 -1.05 -2.37 -15.56
C ALA A 206 -1.90 -1.10 -15.40
N GLY A 207 -1.99 -0.32 -16.47
CA GLY A 207 -2.62 1.01 -16.46
C GLY A 207 -1.60 2.17 -16.49
N SER A 208 -0.35 1.95 -16.11
CA SER A 208 0.73 2.91 -16.34
C SER A 208 1.13 2.96 -17.80
N ILE A 209 1.62 4.11 -18.26
CA ILE A 209 2.06 4.31 -19.66
C ILE A 209 3.48 3.82 -19.94
N LEU A 210 4.28 3.53 -18.91
CA LEU A 210 5.73 3.38 -19.07
C LEU A 210 6.13 2.06 -19.73
N ALA A 211 5.54 0.92 -19.33
CA ALA A 211 5.84 -0.36 -19.97
C ALA A 211 5.39 -0.38 -21.44
N PRO A 212 4.16 0.03 -21.81
CA PRO A 212 3.77 0.15 -23.22
C PRO A 212 4.69 1.06 -24.02
N LEU A 213 5.12 2.19 -23.45
CA LEU A 213 6.05 3.11 -24.11
C LEU A 213 7.41 2.46 -24.40
N VAL A 214 7.96 1.70 -23.44
CA VAL A 214 9.22 0.97 -23.66
C VAL A 214 9.08 -0.11 -24.70
N GLU A 215 7.97 -0.87 -24.69
CA GLU A 215 7.76 -2.02 -25.57
C GLU A 215 7.42 -1.62 -27.01
N THR A 216 6.62 -0.56 -27.18
CA THR A 216 6.07 -0.18 -28.50
C THR A 216 6.61 1.12 -29.05
N GLY A 217 7.24 1.95 -28.24
CA GLY A 217 7.64 3.32 -28.57
C GLY A 217 6.46 4.31 -28.64
N ILE A 218 5.23 3.88 -28.32
CA ILE A 218 4.02 4.68 -28.37
C ILE A 218 3.50 4.96 -26.97
N MET A 219 3.29 6.22 -26.64
CA MET A 219 2.64 6.61 -25.40
C MET A 219 1.15 6.24 -25.46
N GLY A 220 0.72 5.32 -24.63
CA GLY A 220 -0.67 4.92 -24.48
C GLY A 220 -1.49 5.89 -23.63
N GLU A 221 -2.77 5.63 -23.48
CA GLU A 221 -3.61 6.29 -22.49
C GLU A 221 -3.39 5.66 -21.11
N ALA A 222 -3.30 6.50 -20.07
CA ALA A 222 -3.19 6.03 -18.70
C ALA A 222 -4.52 5.43 -18.23
N GLY A 223 -4.46 4.27 -17.60
CA GLY A 223 -5.55 3.65 -16.89
C GLY A 223 -5.52 3.99 -15.40
N SER A 224 -6.02 3.06 -14.58
CA SER A 224 -5.96 3.15 -13.12
C SER A 224 -5.29 1.90 -12.54
N TRP A 225 -4.58 2.07 -11.44
CA TRP A 225 -3.96 0.98 -10.69
C TRP A 225 -4.04 1.28 -9.18
N ALA A 226 -3.91 0.23 -8.37
CA ALA A 226 -3.97 0.31 -6.92
C ALA A 226 -2.60 0.13 -6.24
N VAL A 227 -1.59 -0.31 -6.96
CA VAL A 227 -0.21 -0.38 -6.48
C VAL A 227 0.29 1.02 -6.14
N GLU A 228 0.89 1.19 -4.97
CA GLU A 228 1.40 2.48 -4.52
C GLU A 228 2.91 2.63 -4.78
N GLY A 229 3.32 3.83 -5.22
CA GLY A 229 4.72 4.26 -5.30
C GLY A 229 5.45 3.97 -6.60
N ILE A 230 4.81 3.30 -7.54
CA ILE A 230 5.25 3.10 -8.93
C ILE A 230 4.05 3.19 -9.87
N GLY A 231 4.35 3.37 -11.15
CA GLY A 231 3.35 3.61 -12.19
C GLY A 231 3.06 5.10 -12.36
N GLU A 232 3.03 5.55 -13.61
CA GLU A 232 2.86 6.97 -13.94
C GLU A 232 1.98 7.13 -15.19
N ASP A 233 1.32 8.29 -15.27
CA ASP A 233 0.55 8.76 -16.43
C ASP A 233 1.36 9.76 -17.29
N PHE A 234 2.62 9.97 -16.95
CA PHE A 234 3.61 10.76 -17.67
C PHE A 234 5.01 10.15 -17.53
N VAL A 235 5.98 10.60 -18.31
CA VAL A 235 7.38 10.21 -18.13
C VAL A 235 8.04 11.22 -17.18
N PRO A 236 8.43 10.80 -15.96
CA PRO A 236 9.09 11.70 -15.02
C PRO A 236 10.40 12.28 -15.58
N PRO A 237 10.71 13.56 -15.37
CA PRO A 237 11.95 14.17 -15.84
C PRO A 237 13.23 13.46 -15.38
N ASN A 238 13.21 12.86 -14.20
CA ASN A 238 14.32 12.05 -13.69
C ASN A 238 14.40 10.65 -14.28
N CYS A 239 13.45 10.22 -15.13
CA CYS A 239 13.38 8.88 -15.68
C CYS A 239 14.04 8.79 -17.05
N ASP A 240 15.09 8.00 -17.15
CA ASP A 240 15.78 7.70 -18.42
C ASP A 240 15.39 6.28 -18.89
N LEU A 241 14.29 6.19 -19.65
CA LEU A 241 13.79 4.93 -20.19
C LEU A 241 14.70 4.32 -21.26
N SER A 242 15.64 5.08 -21.84
CA SER A 242 16.61 4.55 -22.82
C SER A 242 17.55 3.48 -22.22
N LEU A 243 17.66 3.43 -20.90
CA LEU A 243 18.42 2.42 -20.17
C LEU A 243 17.71 1.06 -20.09
N VAL A 244 16.37 1.03 -20.32
CA VAL A 244 15.55 -0.18 -20.18
C VAL A 244 15.67 -1.06 -21.42
N LYS A 245 15.88 -2.36 -21.21
CA LYS A 245 15.95 -3.37 -22.28
C LYS A 245 14.64 -4.13 -22.46
N LYS A 246 13.89 -4.32 -21.36
CA LYS A 246 12.64 -5.10 -21.35
C LYS A 246 11.70 -4.51 -20.30
N ALA A 247 10.41 -4.54 -20.58
CA ALA A 247 9.40 -4.08 -19.64
C ALA A 247 8.33 -5.17 -19.42
N TYR A 248 7.68 -5.12 -18.25
CA TYR A 248 6.55 -5.98 -17.92
C TYR A 248 5.45 -5.17 -17.30
N SER A 249 4.26 -5.24 -17.88
CA SER A 249 3.04 -4.76 -17.28
C SER A 249 2.48 -5.84 -16.34
N ILE A 250 2.27 -5.50 -15.07
CA ILE A 250 1.85 -6.41 -14.00
C ILE A 250 0.54 -5.89 -13.40
N SER A 251 -0.49 -6.74 -13.35
CA SER A 251 -1.77 -6.36 -12.74
C SER A 251 -1.67 -6.18 -11.22
N ASP A 252 -2.63 -5.43 -10.64
CA ASP A 252 -2.74 -5.26 -9.19
C ASP A 252 -2.89 -6.61 -8.48
N ALA A 253 -3.72 -7.51 -9.03
CA ALA A 253 -3.93 -8.85 -8.48
C ALA A 253 -2.62 -9.67 -8.42
N GLU A 254 -1.82 -9.66 -9.50
CA GLU A 254 -0.51 -10.33 -9.54
C GLU A 254 0.46 -9.69 -8.54
N SER A 255 0.49 -8.34 -8.46
CA SER A 255 1.33 -7.59 -7.55
C SER A 255 1.05 -7.94 -6.09
N PHE A 256 -0.23 -7.97 -5.71
CA PHE A 256 -0.64 -8.27 -4.34
C PHE A 256 -0.47 -9.74 -3.98
N ALA A 257 -0.75 -10.64 -4.92
CA ALA A 257 -0.47 -12.06 -4.74
C ALA A 257 1.03 -12.32 -4.52
N ALA A 258 1.90 -11.67 -5.30
CA ALA A 258 3.35 -11.78 -5.15
C ALA A 258 3.84 -11.24 -3.80
N SER A 259 3.30 -10.10 -3.30
CA SER A 259 3.63 -9.57 -1.96
C SER A 259 3.24 -10.57 -0.86
N ARG A 260 2.06 -11.17 -0.95
CA ARG A 260 1.57 -12.18 0.00
C ARG A 260 2.38 -13.47 -0.04
N ASP A 261 2.73 -13.93 -1.24
CA ASP A 261 3.58 -15.11 -1.45
C ASP A 261 4.98 -14.89 -0.90
N LEU A 262 5.55 -13.69 -1.08
CA LEU A 262 6.83 -13.32 -0.53
C LEU A 262 6.85 -13.43 1.00
N LEU A 263 5.79 -12.96 1.66
CA LEU A 263 5.65 -13.13 3.11
C LEU A 263 5.49 -14.60 3.51
N ARG A 264 4.60 -15.33 2.86
CA ARG A 264 4.26 -16.71 3.23
C ARG A 264 5.39 -17.70 2.97
N LYS A 265 6.12 -17.51 1.87
CA LYS A 265 7.15 -18.46 1.41
C LYS A 265 8.55 -18.06 1.86
N GLU A 266 8.90 -16.79 1.81
CA GLU A 266 10.26 -16.31 2.12
C GLU A 266 10.36 -15.56 3.46
N GLY A 267 9.22 -15.28 4.13
CA GLY A 267 9.19 -14.58 5.41
C GLY A 267 9.44 -13.06 5.30
N ILE A 268 9.35 -12.48 4.10
CA ILE A 268 9.65 -11.07 3.85
C ILE A 268 8.36 -10.27 3.69
N LEU A 269 8.09 -9.38 4.64
CA LEU A 269 6.93 -8.48 4.63
C LEU A 269 7.23 -7.24 3.78
N ALA A 270 6.73 -7.22 2.54
CA ALA A 270 7.02 -6.21 1.53
C ALA A 270 5.75 -5.47 1.07
N GLY A 271 5.88 -4.21 0.65
CA GLY A 271 4.78 -3.40 0.14
C GLY A 271 4.33 -3.80 -1.27
N SER A 272 3.26 -3.13 -1.75
CA SER A 272 2.61 -3.45 -3.03
C SER A 272 3.54 -3.33 -4.24
N SER A 273 4.33 -2.26 -4.33
CA SER A 273 5.30 -2.09 -5.41
C SER A 273 6.36 -3.18 -5.44
N SER A 274 6.79 -3.66 -4.28
CA SER A 274 7.73 -4.79 -4.19
C SER A 274 7.13 -6.07 -4.76
N GLY A 275 5.82 -6.27 -4.62
CA GLY A 275 5.09 -7.37 -5.25
C GLY A 275 5.10 -7.27 -6.78
N THR A 276 4.88 -6.07 -7.33
CA THR A 276 4.98 -5.80 -8.77
C THR A 276 6.39 -6.16 -9.30
N LEU A 277 7.42 -5.68 -8.60
CA LEU A 277 8.80 -5.96 -8.95
C LEU A 277 9.11 -7.45 -8.89
N LEU A 278 8.65 -8.14 -7.84
CA LEU A 278 8.84 -9.58 -7.69
C LEU A 278 8.11 -10.36 -8.79
N ALA A 279 6.85 -10.02 -9.10
CA ALA A 279 6.09 -10.68 -10.17
C ALA A 279 6.79 -10.53 -11.53
N ALA A 280 7.28 -9.32 -11.84
CA ALA A 280 8.05 -9.07 -13.06
C ALA A 280 9.37 -9.84 -13.07
N ALA A 281 10.10 -9.87 -11.95
CA ALA A 281 11.35 -10.61 -11.82
C ALA A 281 11.15 -12.13 -12.00
N LEU A 282 10.10 -12.69 -11.39
CA LEU A 282 9.74 -14.10 -11.57
C LEU A 282 9.35 -14.40 -13.02
N ARG A 283 8.60 -13.50 -13.68
CA ARG A 283 8.22 -13.63 -15.10
C ARG A 283 9.45 -13.56 -16.00
N TYR A 284 10.38 -12.63 -15.72
CA TYR A 284 11.67 -12.57 -16.41
C TYR A 284 12.45 -13.87 -16.25
N CYS A 285 12.65 -14.32 -15.01
CA CYS A 285 13.43 -15.53 -14.70
C CYS A 285 12.87 -16.79 -15.37
N ARG A 286 11.55 -16.99 -15.35
CA ARG A 286 10.90 -18.16 -15.99
C ARG A 286 10.95 -18.13 -17.51
N GLY A 287 11.16 -16.96 -18.10
CA GLY A 287 11.31 -16.79 -19.55
C GLY A 287 12.74 -17.04 -20.05
N GLU A 288 13.72 -17.21 -19.15
CA GLU A 288 15.11 -17.42 -19.54
C GLU A 288 15.43 -18.90 -19.77
N SER A 289 16.18 -19.18 -20.83
CA SER A 289 16.62 -20.53 -21.21
C SER A 289 17.96 -20.92 -20.59
N GLU A 290 18.68 -19.97 -19.99
CA GLU A 290 19.97 -20.15 -19.34
C GLU A 290 19.96 -19.60 -17.91
N PRO A 291 20.81 -20.12 -17.01
CA PRO A 291 20.93 -19.59 -15.65
C PRO A 291 21.39 -18.14 -15.66
N LYS A 292 20.64 -17.26 -14.97
CA LYS A 292 20.99 -15.85 -14.78
C LYS A 292 20.94 -15.46 -13.30
N ARG A 293 21.74 -14.46 -12.95
CA ARG A 293 21.76 -13.81 -11.64
C ARG A 293 20.96 -12.51 -11.73
N VAL A 294 19.78 -12.53 -11.14
CA VAL A 294 18.78 -11.44 -11.24
C VAL A 294 18.60 -10.79 -9.87
N VAL A 295 18.55 -9.46 -9.84
CA VAL A 295 18.26 -8.70 -8.62
C VAL A 295 16.99 -7.90 -8.79
N THR A 296 16.18 -7.88 -7.75
CA THR A 296 15.09 -6.90 -7.62
C THR A 296 15.06 -6.29 -6.21
N LEU A 297 14.13 -5.38 -5.94
CA LEU A 297 14.11 -4.57 -4.73
C LEU A 297 12.88 -4.88 -3.89
N VAL A 298 13.06 -4.94 -2.58
CA VAL A 298 11.96 -4.76 -1.61
C VAL A 298 11.93 -3.27 -1.25
N CYS A 299 11.14 -2.51 -1.99
CA CYS A 299 11.17 -1.04 -1.99
C CYS A 299 10.78 -0.45 -0.64
N ASP A 300 9.81 -1.07 0.06
CA ASP A 300 9.35 -0.65 1.37
C ASP A 300 8.76 -1.81 2.18
N SER A 301 8.53 -1.55 3.47
CA SER A 301 7.94 -2.50 4.41
C SER A 301 6.44 -2.67 4.19
N GLY A 302 5.97 -3.92 4.17
CA GLY A 302 4.55 -4.27 4.12
C GLY A 302 3.77 -3.85 5.37
N ALA A 303 4.43 -3.48 6.46
CA ALA A 303 3.78 -2.93 7.65
C ALA A 303 2.97 -1.66 7.37
N LYS A 304 3.27 -0.95 6.27
CA LYS A 304 2.53 0.22 5.79
C LYS A 304 1.26 -0.14 5.00
N TYR A 305 0.95 -1.43 4.84
CA TYR A 305 -0.13 -1.96 3.99
C TYR A 305 -0.91 -3.09 4.66
N LEU A 306 -0.82 -3.22 5.99
CA LEU A 306 -1.53 -4.26 6.74
C LEU A 306 -3.06 -4.13 6.61
N SER A 307 -3.57 -2.91 6.50
CA SER A 307 -4.98 -2.61 6.28
C SER A 307 -5.44 -2.79 4.82
N LYS A 308 -4.52 -3.06 3.88
CA LYS A 308 -4.78 -3.19 2.44
C LYS A 308 -4.36 -4.57 1.92
N VAL A 309 -3.16 -4.69 1.36
CA VAL A 309 -2.64 -5.91 0.71
C VAL A 309 -2.71 -7.16 1.59
N PHE A 310 -2.55 -6.99 2.92
CA PHE A 310 -2.55 -8.09 3.88
C PHE A 310 -3.87 -8.24 4.64
N ASN A 311 -4.91 -7.48 4.26
CA ASN A 311 -6.26 -7.58 4.79
C ASN A 311 -7.17 -8.28 3.78
N ASP A 312 -7.69 -9.46 4.12
CA ASP A 312 -8.54 -10.26 3.23
C ASP A 312 -9.86 -9.55 2.90
N ALA A 313 -10.45 -8.81 3.86
CA ALA A 313 -11.65 -8.03 3.62
C ALA A 313 -11.40 -6.95 2.56
N TYR A 314 -10.30 -6.19 2.67
CA TYR A 314 -9.91 -5.22 1.65
C TYR A 314 -9.68 -5.88 0.28
N MET A 315 -8.96 -7.00 0.25
CA MET A 315 -8.70 -7.75 -0.99
C MET A 315 -9.99 -8.27 -1.63
N ALA A 316 -10.96 -8.70 -0.81
CA ALA A 316 -12.29 -9.11 -1.27
C ALA A 316 -13.08 -7.91 -1.80
N GLN A 317 -13.07 -6.78 -1.08
CA GLN A 317 -13.70 -5.53 -1.48
C GLN A 317 -13.22 -5.00 -2.83
N GLU A 318 -11.96 -5.22 -3.15
CA GLU A 318 -11.37 -4.81 -4.44
C GLU A 318 -11.46 -5.90 -5.54
N GLY A 319 -11.97 -7.09 -5.20
CA GLY A 319 -12.13 -8.20 -6.15
C GLY A 319 -10.83 -8.96 -6.46
N TRP A 320 -9.81 -8.88 -5.60
CA TRP A 320 -8.48 -9.48 -5.85
C TRP A 320 -8.22 -10.80 -5.12
N LEU A 321 -9.21 -11.34 -4.38
CA LEU A 321 -9.07 -12.67 -3.75
C LEU A 321 -9.26 -13.86 -4.70
N GLY A 322 -9.65 -13.62 -5.94
CA GLY A 322 -9.88 -14.70 -6.90
C GLY A 322 -11.11 -15.56 -6.59
N ARG A 323 -12.08 -15.06 -5.83
CA ARG A 323 -13.36 -15.74 -5.58
C ARG A 323 -14.14 -15.86 -6.88
N GLU A 324 -14.73 -17.05 -7.11
CA GLU A 324 -15.63 -17.26 -8.25
C GLU A 324 -16.88 -16.39 -8.10
N ARG A 325 -17.27 -15.70 -9.17
CA ARG A 325 -18.46 -14.86 -9.20
C ARG A 325 -19.67 -15.69 -9.64
N THR A 326 -20.70 -15.69 -8.83
CA THR A 326 -21.94 -16.42 -9.05
C THR A 326 -23.09 -15.55 -9.61
N GLY A 327 -22.96 -14.22 -9.52
CA GLY A 327 -24.01 -13.28 -9.85
C GLY A 327 -25.11 -13.17 -8.78
N THR A 328 -24.87 -13.70 -7.59
CA THR A 328 -25.83 -13.79 -6.49
C THR A 328 -25.40 -13.01 -5.26
N VAL A 329 -26.21 -13.00 -4.20
CA VAL A 329 -25.90 -12.39 -2.91
C VAL A 329 -24.59 -12.89 -2.33
N ARG A 330 -24.17 -14.12 -2.65
CA ARG A 330 -22.87 -14.69 -2.27
C ARG A 330 -21.69 -13.79 -2.64
N ASP A 331 -21.76 -13.11 -3.77
CA ASP A 331 -20.70 -12.23 -4.26
C ASP A 331 -20.62 -10.89 -3.51
N VAL A 332 -21.69 -10.53 -2.79
CA VAL A 332 -21.76 -9.30 -1.99
C VAL A 332 -21.17 -9.52 -0.59
N VAL A 333 -21.07 -10.77 -0.12
CA VAL A 333 -20.52 -11.08 1.21
C VAL A 333 -19.01 -10.90 1.20
N ILE A 334 -18.53 -9.86 1.85
CA ILE A 334 -17.10 -9.54 1.96
C ILE A 334 -16.42 -10.42 3.00
N ASN A 335 -16.91 -10.38 4.24
CA ASN A 335 -16.40 -11.18 5.34
C ASN A 335 -17.20 -12.47 5.42
N ARG A 336 -16.55 -13.61 5.16
CA ARG A 336 -17.20 -14.91 5.16
C ARG A 336 -16.82 -15.73 6.40
N PHE A 337 -17.82 -16.27 7.05
CA PHE A 337 -17.66 -17.07 8.26
C PHE A 337 -16.88 -18.37 8.00
N ASP A 338 -17.15 -19.03 6.88
CA ASP A 338 -16.46 -20.27 6.47
C ASP A 338 -14.98 -20.05 6.07
N GLU A 339 -14.60 -18.80 5.76
CA GLU A 339 -13.21 -18.40 5.52
C GLU A 339 -12.52 -17.86 6.79
N GLY A 340 -13.24 -17.81 7.94
CA GLY A 340 -12.72 -17.27 9.20
C GLY A 340 -12.49 -15.75 9.19
N SER A 341 -13.09 -15.04 8.24
CA SER A 341 -12.94 -13.58 8.11
C SER A 341 -14.06 -12.79 8.78
N GLU A 342 -15.17 -13.44 9.18
CA GLU A 342 -16.27 -12.80 9.89
C GLU A 342 -15.91 -12.54 11.36
N ILE A 343 -16.27 -11.37 11.85
CA ILE A 343 -16.07 -10.95 13.22
C ILE A 343 -17.39 -11.12 13.96
N PHE A 344 -17.43 -11.92 15.00
CA PHE A 344 -18.62 -12.28 15.75
C PHE A 344 -18.39 -12.24 17.27
N VAL A 345 -19.47 -12.41 18.02
CA VAL A 345 -19.46 -12.52 19.47
C VAL A 345 -20.39 -13.66 19.90
N ALA A 346 -20.07 -14.35 21.00
CA ALA A 346 -20.93 -15.36 21.57
C ALA A 346 -22.00 -14.72 22.50
N PRO A 347 -23.19 -15.32 22.66
CA PRO A 347 -24.25 -14.71 23.47
C PRO A 347 -23.89 -14.55 24.95
N ASN A 348 -22.99 -15.38 25.48
CA ASN A 348 -22.51 -15.29 26.86
C ASN A 348 -21.31 -14.35 27.06
N GLU A 349 -20.77 -13.77 25.99
CA GLU A 349 -19.76 -12.73 26.10
C GLU A 349 -20.39 -11.39 26.49
N THR A 350 -19.58 -10.50 27.05
CA THR A 350 -20.10 -9.22 27.60
C THR A 350 -20.29 -8.15 26.53
N VAL A 351 -21.15 -7.19 26.78
CA VAL A 351 -21.29 -5.95 26.00
C VAL A 351 -19.91 -5.25 25.82
N ALA A 352 -19.07 -5.25 26.86
CA ALA A 352 -17.70 -4.73 26.74
C ALA A 352 -16.89 -5.45 25.67
N SER A 353 -17.01 -6.76 25.57
CA SER A 353 -16.33 -7.58 24.54
C SER A 353 -16.85 -7.25 23.13
N ALA A 354 -18.17 -7.16 22.97
CA ALA A 354 -18.77 -6.75 21.70
C ALA A 354 -18.31 -5.35 21.26
N PHE A 355 -18.38 -4.37 22.15
CA PHE A 355 -17.90 -3.01 21.88
C PHE A 355 -16.41 -2.97 21.51
N ALA A 356 -15.56 -3.72 22.21
CA ALA A 356 -14.14 -3.79 21.91
C ALA A 356 -13.88 -4.37 20.50
N ARG A 357 -14.63 -5.41 20.10
CA ARG A 357 -14.52 -6.00 18.75
C ARG A 357 -15.03 -5.06 17.67
N MET A 358 -16.18 -4.38 17.87
CA MET A 358 -16.70 -3.36 16.96
C MET A 358 -15.62 -2.28 16.70
N ARG A 359 -15.02 -1.77 17.77
CA ARG A 359 -13.95 -0.75 17.70
C ARG A 359 -12.69 -1.26 17.02
N ALA A 360 -12.26 -2.49 17.30
CA ALA A 360 -11.04 -3.07 16.74
C ALA A 360 -11.18 -3.34 15.23
N ALA A 361 -12.39 -3.69 14.80
CA ALA A 361 -12.69 -4.06 13.43
C ALA A 361 -13.28 -2.91 12.59
N ASP A 362 -13.57 -1.76 13.22
CA ASP A 362 -14.22 -0.60 12.59
C ASP A 362 -15.57 -0.97 11.96
N VAL A 363 -16.39 -1.75 12.72
CA VAL A 363 -17.74 -2.17 12.33
C VAL A 363 -18.78 -1.70 13.34
N SER A 364 -20.00 -1.46 12.88
CA SER A 364 -21.13 -0.98 13.71
C SER A 364 -22.07 -2.09 14.18
N GLN A 365 -21.85 -3.33 13.75
CA GLN A 365 -22.67 -4.50 14.11
C GLN A 365 -21.84 -5.78 14.11
N LEU A 366 -22.28 -6.75 14.93
CA LEU A 366 -21.69 -8.08 15.00
C LEU A 366 -22.77 -9.15 15.00
N PRO A 367 -22.62 -10.24 14.21
CA PRO A 367 -23.45 -11.42 14.37
C PRO A 367 -23.15 -12.06 15.71
N VAL A 368 -24.18 -12.55 16.38
CA VAL A 368 -24.05 -13.33 17.60
C VAL A 368 -24.13 -14.81 17.22
N ILE A 369 -23.05 -15.53 17.45
CA ILE A 369 -22.88 -16.92 17.01
C ILE A 369 -22.84 -17.85 18.21
N GLU A 370 -23.63 -18.92 18.16
CA GLU A 370 -23.60 -20.03 19.11
C GLU A 370 -23.62 -21.37 18.36
N ASN A 371 -22.66 -22.24 18.63
CA ASN A 371 -22.53 -23.56 17.97
C ASN A 371 -22.59 -23.47 16.42
N ASP A 372 -21.81 -22.54 15.84
CA ASP A 372 -21.72 -22.26 14.41
C ASP A 372 -23.05 -21.78 13.76
N ARG A 373 -23.98 -21.28 14.58
CA ARG A 373 -25.26 -20.72 14.12
C ARG A 373 -25.41 -19.28 14.56
N ALA A 374 -25.90 -18.44 13.67
CA ALA A 374 -26.30 -17.08 14.02
C ALA A 374 -27.57 -17.13 14.86
N VAL A 375 -27.49 -16.64 16.09
CA VAL A 375 -28.62 -16.62 17.06
C VAL A 375 -29.10 -15.22 17.35
N GLY A 376 -28.37 -14.19 16.92
CA GLY A 376 -28.68 -12.78 17.13
C GLY A 376 -27.82 -11.88 16.26
N LEU A 377 -28.16 -10.60 16.31
CA LEU A 377 -27.36 -9.48 15.80
C LEU A 377 -27.26 -8.46 16.92
N VAL A 378 -26.09 -7.89 17.16
CA VAL A 378 -25.90 -6.77 18.07
C VAL A 378 -25.33 -5.59 17.30
N GLU A 379 -26.00 -4.44 17.39
CA GLU A 379 -25.65 -3.19 16.74
C GLU A 379 -25.22 -2.13 17.78
N GLU A 380 -24.54 -1.07 17.34
CA GLU A 380 -24.23 0.09 18.20
C GLU A 380 -25.48 0.70 18.82
N SER A 381 -26.63 0.68 18.10
CA SER A 381 -27.92 1.12 18.59
C SER A 381 -28.41 0.31 19.79
N ASP A 382 -28.23 -1.04 19.78
CA ASP A 382 -28.63 -1.90 20.89
C ASP A 382 -27.81 -1.60 22.14
N LEU A 383 -26.49 -1.38 21.96
CA LEU A 383 -25.59 -1.01 23.05
C LEU A 383 -25.96 0.37 23.63
N LEU A 384 -26.27 1.34 22.77
CA LEU A 384 -26.69 2.68 23.20
C LEU A 384 -28.02 2.63 23.97
N ASP A 385 -28.98 1.89 23.46
CA ASP A 385 -30.28 1.70 24.11
C ASP A 385 -30.16 1.06 25.49
N ALA A 386 -29.29 0.04 25.62
CA ALA A 386 -29.01 -0.60 26.91
C ALA A 386 -28.36 0.40 27.90
N LEU A 387 -27.44 1.24 27.45
CA LEU A 387 -26.79 2.28 28.26
C LEU A 387 -27.81 3.35 28.71
N VAL A 388 -28.70 3.80 27.81
CA VAL A 388 -29.75 4.80 28.15
C VAL A 388 -30.74 4.26 29.17
N ARG A 389 -31.16 2.97 29.03
CA ARG A 389 -32.08 2.32 29.99
C ARG A 389 -31.50 2.13 31.39
N ALA A 390 -30.18 1.91 31.47
CA ALA A 390 -29.47 1.69 32.73
C ALA A 390 -29.32 2.95 33.60
N GLY A 391 -29.46 4.14 33.02
CA GLY A 391 -29.31 5.41 33.75
C GLY A 391 -28.00 5.53 34.48
N PRO A 392 -27.98 5.65 35.83
CA PRO A 392 -26.72 5.79 36.60
C PRO A 392 -25.88 4.51 36.65
N ASP A 393 -26.44 3.33 36.32
CA ASP A 393 -25.77 2.03 36.45
C ASP A 393 -25.06 1.58 35.16
N ILE A 394 -24.59 2.54 34.36
CA ILE A 394 -23.87 2.31 33.07
C ILE A 394 -22.79 1.24 33.20
N GLY A 395 -22.05 1.21 34.29
CA GLY A 395 -20.98 0.24 34.52
C GLY A 395 -21.40 -1.22 34.54
N GLN A 396 -22.68 -1.51 34.84
CA GLN A 396 -23.23 -2.87 34.83
C GLN A 396 -23.56 -3.31 33.40
N VAL A 397 -24.00 -2.41 32.51
CA VAL A 397 -24.30 -2.73 31.12
C VAL A 397 -23.11 -3.37 30.42
N PHE A 398 -21.91 -2.85 30.64
CA PHE A 398 -20.69 -3.44 30.03
C PHE A 398 -20.36 -4.86 30.53
N LYS A 399 -20.94 -5.28 31.65
CA LYS A 399 -20.82 -6.65 32.20
C LYS A 399 -21.96 -7.57 31.80
N THR A 400 -23.03 -7.02 31.23
CA THR A 400 -24.21 -7.80 30.78
C THR A 400 -23.83 -8.70 29.60
N PRO A 401 -24.30 -9.95 29.56
CA PRO A 401 -24.15 -10.82 28.39
C PRO A 401 -24.81 -10.20 27.13
N VAL A 402 -24.15 -10.34 25.98
CA VAL A 402 -24.68 -9.83 24.70
C VAL A 402 -26.05 -10.42 24.38
N GLY A 403 -26.31 -11.67 24.74
CA GLY A 403 -27.61 -12.33 24.54
C GLY A 403 -28.80 -11.64 25.18
N GLU A 404 -28.57 -10.75 26.18
CA GLU A 404 -29.65 -9.99 26.84
C GLU A 404 -29.96 -8.65 26.13
N VAL A 405 -29.04 -8.18 25.25
CA VAL A 405 -29.18 -6.89 24.56
C VAL A 405 -29.33 -7.04 23.05
N MET A 406 -28.93 -8.16 22.45
CA MET A 406 -28.98 -8.44 21.02
C MET A 406 -30.42 -8.47 20.47
N ALA A 407 -30.60 -8.14 19.21
CA ALA A 407 -31.81 -8.41 18.46
C ALA A 407 -31.91 -9.93 18.15
N GLY A 408 -32.96 -10.57 18.65
CA GLY A 408 -33.18 -12.02 18.43
C GLY A 408 -33.97 -12.32 17.14
N LYS A 409 -34.62 -11.32 16.52
CA LYS A 409 -35.30 -11.49 15.23
C LYS A 409 -34.33 -11.18 14.11
N LEU A 410 -33.84 -12.23 13.46
CA LEU A 410 -32.89 -12.14 12.35
C LEU A 410 -33.64 -12.09 11.02
N GLU A 411 -33.22 -11.16 10.16
CA GLU A 411 -33.61 -11.19 8.75
C GLU A 411 -32.53 -11.95 7.98
N THR A 412 -32.95 -12.98 7.26
CA THR A 412 -32.04 -13.85 6.52
C THR A 412 -32.32 -13.81 5.03
N ILE A 413 -31.28 -14.00 4.22
CA ILE A 413 -31.37 -14.12 2.78
C ILE A 413 -30.52 -15.30 2.31
N SER A 414 -30.96 -16.01 1.25
CA SER A 414 -30.13 -17.07 0.65
C SER A 414 -28.90 -16.49 -0.05
N ALA A 415 -27.75 -17.16 0.10
CA ALA A 415 -26.55 -16.84 -0.65
C ALA A 415 -26.75 -16.91 -2.17
N ASP A 416 -27.67 -17.77 -2.62
CA ASP A 416 -27.97 -17.99 -4.04
C ASP A 416 -29.11 -17.10 -4.56
N ALA A 417 -29.67 -16.21 -3.72
CA ALA A 417 -30.69 -15.24 -4.12
C ALA A 417 -30.10 -14.19 -5.10
N PRO A 418 -30.90 -13.63 -5.99
CA PRO A 418 -30.50 -12.50 -6.81
C PRO A 418 -30.09 -11.29 -5.96
N VAL A 419 -29.03 -10.57 -6.33
CA VAL A 419 -28.54 -9.37 -5.62
C VAL A 419 -29.65 -8.31 -5.42
N SER A 420 -30.62 -8.23 -6.36
CA SER A 420 -31.76 -7.30 -6.27
C SER A 420 -32.64 -7.50 -5.05
N GLU A 421 -32.66 -8.69 -4.45
CA GLU A 421 -33.46 -8.98 -3.25
C GLU A 421 -32.89 -8.31 -1.99
N LEU A 422 -31.68 -7.80 -2.02
CA LEU A 422 -31.09 -6.99 -0.94
C LEU A 422 -31.74 -5.60 -0.80
N LEU A 423 -32.19 -5.01 -1.92
CA LEU A 423 -32.70 -3.63 -1.93
C LEU A 423 -33.90 -3.42 -1.01
N PRO A 424 -34.97 -4.28 -1.06
CA PRO A 424 -36.10 -4.13 -0.16
C PRO A 424 -35.76 -4.29 1.33
N LEU A 425 -34.70 -5.08 1.65
CA LEU A 425 -34.22 -5.25 3.02
C LEU A 425 -33.56 -3.97 3.51
N PHE A 426 -32.69 -3.40 2.68
CA PHE A 426 -32.01 -2.14 3.00
C PHE A 426 -32.95 -0.92 3.08
N GLU A 427 -34.01 -0.87 2.27
CA GLU A 427 -35.06 0.18 2.37
C GLU A 427 -35.79 0.14 3.73
N ARG A 428 -35.94 -1.04 4.31
CA ARG A 428 -36.50 -1.25 5.64
C ARG A 428 -35.49 -0.97 6.78
N GLY A 429 -34.23 -0.63 6.46
CA GLY A 429 -33.19 -0.39 7.45
C GLY A 429 -32.57 -1.66 8.06
N LEU A 430 -32.76 -2.81 7.42
CA LEU A 430 -32.34 -4.10 7.96
C LEU A 430 -30.93 -4.49 7.47
N VAL A 431 -30.22 -5.26 8.28
CA VAL A 431 -28.94 -5.89 7.94
C VAL A 431 -29.18 -7.40 7.80
N PRO A 432 -29.24 -7.93 6.56
CA PRO A 432 -29.54 -9.34 6.36
C PRO A 432 -28.31 -10.23 6.66
N LEU A 433 -28.59 -11.37 7.31
CA LEU A 433 -27.65 -12.47 7.45
C LEU A 433 -27.77 -13.37 6.23
N VAL A 434 -26.65 -13.61 5.58
CA VAL A 434 -26.60 -14.45 4.38
C VAL A 434 -26.41 -15.91 4.79
N MET A 435 -27.27 -16.78 4.27
CA MET A 435 -27.28 -18.20 4.58
C MET A 435 -26.96 -19.04 3.34
N ASP A 436 -26.03 -19.98 3.48
CA ASP A 436 -25.77 -21.05 2.51
C ASP A 436 -26.46 -22.34 2.98
N GLY A 437 -27.68 -22.55 2.51
CA GLY A 437 -28.58 -23.55 3.08
C GLY A 437 -28.89 -23.24 4.56
N SER A 438 -28.44 -24.10 5.47
CA SER A 438 -28.60 -23.89 6.93
C SER A 438 -27.37 -23.26 7.60
N LYS A 439 -26.30 -22.99 6.85
CA LYS A 439 -25.04 -22.43 7.37
C LYS A 439 -25.03 -20.92 7.23
N PHE A 440 -24.56 -20.25 8.26
CA PHE A 440 -24.29 -18.81 8.21
C PHE A 440 -23.05 -18.56 7.35
N LEU A 441 -23.16 -17.67 6.35
CA LEU A 441 -22.07 -17.29 5.47
C LEU A 441 -21.44 -15.95 5.89
N GLY A 442 -22.25 -14.97 6.30
CA GLY A 442 -21.79 -13.66 6.72
C GLY A 442 -22.93 -12.63 6.74
N LEU A 443 -22.58 -11.39 7.03
CA LEU A 443 -23.49 -10.25 6.92
C LEU A 443 -23.32 -9.55 5.58
N VAL A 444 -24.37 -8.82 5.16
CA VAL A 444 -24.29 -7.85 4.07
C VAL A 444 -24.87 -6.51 4.50
N THR A 445 -24.12 -5.45 4.24
CA THR A 445 -24.51 -4.07 4.53
C THR A 445 -24.69 -3.26 3.24
N ARG A 446 -25.21 -2.03 3.37
CA ARG A 446 -25.39 -1.13 2.21
C ARG A 446 -24.06 -0.82 1.51
N ILE A 447 -22.96 -0.67 2.29
CA ILE A 447 -21.66 -0.35 1.71
C ILE A 447 -21.10 -1.53 0.90
N ASP A 448 -21.37 -2.77 1.31
CA ASP A 448 -20.97 -3.96 0.58
C ASP A 448 -21.67 -4.03 -0.80
N LEU A 449 -22.96 -3.70 -0.85
CA LEU A 449 -23.71 -3.65 -2.10
C LEU A 449 -23.22 -2.53 -3.02
N ILE A 450 -22.97 -1.32 -2.48
CA ILE A 450 -22.38 -0.21 -3.25
C ILE A 450 -21.03 -0.63 -3.82
N ASN A 451 -20.20 -1.29 -3.02
CA ASN A 451 -18.91 -1.77 -3.44
C ASN A 451 -19.00 -2.85 -4.53
N HIS A 452 -19.96 -3.78 -4.40
CA HIS A 452 -20.22 -4.80 -5.42
C HIS A 452 -20.52 -4.16 -6.79
N PHE A 453 -21.36 -3.13 -6.84
CA PHE A 453 -21.63 -2.40 -8.09
C PHE A 453 -20.43 -1.62 -8.60
N ARG A 454 -19.63 -1.01 -7.73
CA ARG A 454 -18.39 -0.31 -8.09
C ARG A 454 -17.40 -1.24 -8.81
N ILE A 455 -17.25 -2.48 -8.32
CA ILE A 455 -16.36 -3.48 -8.94
C ILE A 455 -16.93 -3.95 -10.29
N GLY A 456 -18.25 -4.12 -10.39
CA GLY A 456 -18.91 -4.54 -11.62
C GLY A 456 -18.88 -3.49 -12.76
N ALA A 457 -18.58 -2.23 -12.41
CA ALA A 457 -18.46 -1.12 -13.35
C ALA A 457 -17.01 -0.89 -13.86
N ARG A 458 -16.03 -1.60 -13.31
CA ARG A 458 -14.61 -1.61 -13.76
C ARG A 458 -14.42 -2.66 -14.85
#